data_98be1c6c0d822d74ae98d18bee934688
#
_entry.id   98be1c6c0d822d74ae98d18bee934688
#
_cell.length_a   1.000
_cell.length_b   1.000
_cell.length_c   1.000
_cell.angle_alpha   90.00
_cell.angle_beta   90.00
_cell.angle_gamma   90.00
#
_symmetry.space_group_name_H-M   'P 1'
#
loop_
_entity.id
_entity.type
_entity.pdbx_description
1 polymer ?
#
loop_
_entity_poly.entity_id
_entity_poly.type
_entity_poly.pdbx_seq_one_letter_code
_entity_poly.pdbx_strand_id
1 'polypeptide(L)'
;LMKKFNNCRNVIGSTIKKYRELRHFTKAELSHKLELLGIELDRFELYKIEAGKTSVKDFELIGICIVLNIDFEELKKIVENYE
;
A
#
# COMPACT_ATOMS: atom_id res chain seq x y z
N LEU A 1 -0.18 3.29 28.12
CA LEU A 1 -0.80 3.39 26.80
C LEU A 1 -0.22 2.34 25.87
N MET A 2 -1.09 1.63 25.20
CA MET A 2 -0.66 0.64 24.21
C MET A 2 -0.20 1.35 22.93
N LYS A 3 0.96 0.95 22.43
CA LYS A 3 1.49 1.46 21.17
C LYS A 3 1.11 0.48 20.06
N LYS A 4 -0.09 0.63 19.54
CA LYS A 4 -0.71 -0.28 18.58
C LYS A 4 0.17 -0.64 17.39
N PHE A 5 1.00 0.30 16.96
CA PHE A 5 1.74 0.18 15.71
C PHE A 5 3.20 -0.24 15.88
N ASN A 6 3.65 -0.51 17.11
CA ASN A 6 5.05 -0.83 17.38
C ASN A 6 5.57 -2.04 16.59
N ASN A 7 4.72 -3.02 16.38
CA ASN A 7 5.09 -4.25 15.66
C ASN A 7 4.69 -4.24 14.20
N CYS A 8 4.13 -3.13 13.74
CA CYS A 8 3.71 -2.99 12.34
C CYS A 8 4.84 -2.44 11.49
N ARG A 9 5.12 -3.10 10.39
CA ARG A 9 6.04 -2.58 9.39
C ARG A 9 5.32 -1.61 8.45
N ASN A 10 4.05 -1.86 8.21
CA ASN A 10 3.15 -0.93 7.56
C ASN A 10 1.72 -1.28 7.95
N VAL A 11 0.82 -0.33 7.84
CA VAL A 11 -0.60 -0.54 8.11
C VAL A 11 -1.43 -0.44 6.83
N ILE A 12 -0.78 -0.20 5.69
CA ILE A 12 -1.44 0.09 4.42
C ILE A 12 -1.67 -1.16 3.57
N GLY A 13 -0.95 -2.26 3.87
CA GLY A 13 -0.88 -3.43 2.98
C GLY A 13 -2.23 -4.02 2.58
N SER A 14 -3.11 -4.24 3.54
CA SER A 14 -4.44 -4.80 3.26
C SER A 14 -5.30 -3.84 2.44
N THR A 15 -5.16 -2.55 2.65
CA THR A 15 -5.87 -1.53 1.88
C THR A 15 -5.35 -1.49 0.44
N ILE A 16 -4.04 -1.59 0.25
CA ILE A 16 -3.46 -1.67 -1.10
C ILE A 16 -4.01 -2.87 -1.84
N LYS A 17 -3.99 -4.04 -1.21
CA LYS A 17 -4.52 -5.26 -1.82
C LYS A 17 -5.98 -5.11 -2.21
N LYS A 18 -6.79 -4.57 -1.30
CA LYS A 18 -8.23 -4.33 -1.54
C LYS A 18 -8.45 -3.46 -2.77
N TYR A 19 -7.77 -2.31 -2.84
CA TYR A 19 -7.95 -1.39 -3.96
C TYR A 19 -7.36 -1.93 -5.24
N ARG A 20 -6.22 -2.65 -5.17
CA ARG A 20 -5.66 -3.30 -6.35
C ARG A 20 -6.66 -4.27 -6.97
N GLU A 21 -7.26 -5.11 -6.14
CA GLU A 21 -8.26 -6.09 -6.59
C GLU A 21 -9.52 -5.38 -7.09
N LEU A 22 -9.93 -4.31 -6.43
CA LEU A 22 -11.08 -3.52 -6.84
C LEU A 22 -10.87 -2.89 -8.22
N ARG A 23 -9.63 -2.48 -8.54
CA ARG A 23 -9.27 -1.94 -9.86
C ARG A 23 -8.94 -3.03 -10.88
N HIS A 24 -9.02 -4.30 -10.49
CA HIS A 24 -8.72 -5.46 -11.34
C HIS A 24 -7.28 -5.49 -11.84
N PHE A 25 -6.33 -5.04 -11.02
CA PHE A 25 -4.91 -5.12 -11.34
C PHE A 25 -4.25 -6.31 -10.67
N THR A 26 -3.39 -7.00 -11.44
CA THR A 26 -2.44 -7.94 -10.85
C THR A 26 -1.31 -7.14 -10.20
N LYS A 27 -0.50 -7.81 -9.37
CA LYS A 27 0.69 -7.16 -8.79
C LYS A 27 1.66 -6.72 -9.88
N ALA A 28 1.80 -7.53 -10.94
CA ALA A 28 2.66 -7.19 -12.07
C ALA A 28 2.18 -5.94 -12.79
N GLU A 29 0.87 -5.80 -12.98
CA GLU A 29 0.29 -4.61 -13.60
C GLU A 29 0.49 -3.37 -12.74
N LEU A 30 0.29 -3.50 -11.43
CA LEU A 30 0.54 -2.40 -10.49
C LEU A 30 2.01 -2.01 -10.52
N SER A 31 2.92 -2.99 -10.49
CA SER A 31 4.35 -2.76 -10.60
C SER A 31 4.70 -1.95 -11.86
N HIS A 32 4.14 -2.34 -13.00
CA HIS A 32 4.37 -1.65 -14.27
C HIS A 32 3.87 -0.20 -14.22
N LYS A 33 2.68 0.02 -13.68
CA LYS A 33 2.12 1.38 -13.57
C LYS A 33 2.94 2.27 -12.64
N LEU A 34 3.48 1.71 -11.57
CA LEU A 34 4.37 2.43 -10.67
C LEU A 34 5.68 2.79 -11.35
N GLU A 35 6.21 1.89 -12.18
CA GLU A 35 7.42 2.12 -12.94
C GLU A 35 7.28 3.33 -13.86
N LEU A 36 6.10 3.53 -14.44
CA LEU A 36 5.81 4.69 -15.27
C LEU A 36 5.88 6.01 -14.49
N LEU A 37 5.74 5.95 -13.18
CA LEU A 37 5.91 7.09 -12.28
C LEU A 37 7.34 7.20 -11.73
N GLY A 38 8.25 6.33 -12.16
CA GLY A 38 9.62 6.30 -11.69
C GLY A 38 9.79 5.58 -10.36
N ILE A 39 8.83 4.74 -9.97
CA ILE A 39 8.86 4.01 -8.70
C ILE A 39 9.09 2.53 -9.01
N GLU A 40 10.21 2.00 -8.53
CA GLU A 40 10.58 0.61 -8.74
C GLU A 40 10.13 -0.25 -7.56
N LEU A 41 9.04 -0.97 -7.76
CA LEU A 41 8.55 -1.99 -6.83
C LEU A 41 8.13 -3.17 -7.68
N ASP A 42 8.86 -4.28 -7.60
CA ASP A 42 8.48 -5.48 -8.33
C ASP A 42 7.33 -6.22 -7.62
N ARG A 43 6.81 -7.26 -8.24
CA ARG A 43 5.67 -8.00 -7.70
C ARG A 43 5.97 -8.67 -6.36
N PHE A 44 7.23 -9.04 -6.10
CA PHE A 44 7.63 -9.64 -4.82
C PHE A 44 7.66 -8.61 -3.71
N GLU A 45 8.14 -7.41 -4.03
CA GLU A 45 8.12 -6.29 -3.08
C GLU A 45 6.68 -5.88 -2.78
N LEU A 46 5.82 -5.83 -3.79
CA LEU A 46 4.40 -5.55 -3.60
C LEU A 46 3.72 -6.63 -2.75
N TYR A 47 4.10 -7.90 -2.96
CA TYR A 47 3.60 -8.99 -2.12
C TYR A 47 3.93 -8.74 -0.64
N LYS A 48 5.18 -8.38 -0.35
CA LYS A 48 5.62 -8.11 1.02
C LYS A 48 4.89 -6.91 1.63
N ILE A 49 4.67 -5.87 0.83
CA ILE A 49 3.92 -4.69 1.27
C ILE A 49 2.49 -5.08 1.61
N GLU A 50 1.81 -5.79 0.72
CA GLU A 50 0.42 -6.23 0.92
C GLU A 50 0.27 -7.15 2.12
N ALA A 51 1.30 -7.94 2.40
CA ALA A 51 1.32 -8.86 3.54
C ALA A 51 1.74 -8.18 4.86
N GLY A 52 2.08 -6.88 4.82
CA GLY A 52 2.52 -6.15 6.01
C GLY A 52 3.93 -6.52 6.47
N LYS A 53 4.73 -7.14 5.62
CA LYS A 53 6.05 -7.68 5.99
C LYS A 53 7.20 -6.70 5.81
N THR A 54 6.96 -5.59 5.17
CA THR A 54 8.00 -4.58 4.91
C THR A 54 7.42 -3.18 5.07
N SER A 55 8.29 -2.22 5.30
CA SER A 55 7.87 -0.82 5.38
C SER A 55 7.63 -0.26 3.98
N VAL A 56 6.90 0.84 3.91
CA VAL A 56 6.59 1.53 2.66
C VAL A 56 7.16 2.94 2.77
N LYS A 57 7.97 3.32 1.80
CA LYS A 57 8.52 4.68 1.75
C LYS A 57 7.42 5.66 1.34
N ASP A 58 7.57 6.91 1.74
CA ASP A 58 6.53 7.92 1.51
C ASP A 58 6.17 8.06 0.02
N PHE A 59 7.17 8.15 -0.86
CA PHE A 59 6.92 8.27 -2.29
C PHE A 59 6.28 7.01 -2.88
N GLU A 60 6.60 5.84 -2.33
CA GLU A 60 5.96 4.58 -2.74
C GLU A 60 4.48 4.60 -2.40
N LEU A 61 4.15 5.03 -1.19
CA LEU A 61 2.76 5.15 -0.75
C LEU A 61 1.99 6.14 -1.63
N ILE A 62 2.57 7.30 -1.87
CA ILE A 62 1.94 8.33 -2.71
C ILE A 62 1.69 7.79 -4.12
N GLY A 63 2.69 7.13 -4.71
CA GLY A 63 2.56 6.54 -6.05
C GLY A 63 1.48 5.48 -6.12
N ILE A 64 1.42 4.61 -5.12
CA ILE A 64 0.38 3.57 -5.04
C ILE A 64 -1.01 4.22 -4.95
N CYS A 65 -1.15 5.26 -4.15
CA CYS A 65 -2.41 5.98 -4.04
C CYS A 65 -2.82 6.63 -5.35
N ILE A 66 -1.87 7.17 -6.10
CA ILE A 66 -2.14 7.75 -7.43
C ILE A 66 -2.65 6.67 -8.37
N VAL A 67 -1.92 5.55 -8.48
CA VAL A 67 -2.27 4.48 -9.43
C VAL A 67 -3.61 3.85 -9.09
N LEU A 68 -3.85 3.60 -7.80
CA LEU A 68 -5.07 2.93 -7.33
C LEU A 68 -6.21 3.90 -7.03
N ASN A 69 -5.96 5.20 -7.13
CA ASN A 69 -6.93 6.25 -6.81
C ASN A 69 -7.49 6.08 -5.39
N ILE A 70 -6.57 6.00 -4.41
CA ILE A 70 -6.93 5.91 -3.00
C ILE A 70 -6.89 7.31 -2.40
N ASP A 71 -8.00 7.77 -1.85
CA ASP A 71 -8.11 9.10 -1.24
C ASP A 71 -7.46 9.13 0.14
N PHE A 72 -6.98 10.29 0.54
CA PHE A 72 -6.43 10.50 1.88
C PHE A 72 -7.43 10.12 2.98
N GLU A 73 -8.73 10.36 2.76
CA GLU A 73 -9.76 9.97 3.72
C GLU A 73 -9.76 8.47 4.00
N GLU A 74 -9.47 7.64 2.99
CA GLU A 74 -9.36 6.19 3.18
C GLU A 74 -8.13 5.85 4.03
N LEU A 75 -7.03 6.58 3.86
CA LEU A 75 -5.81 6.37 4.65
C LEU A 75 -6.05 6.73 6.11
N LYS A 76 -6.75 7.82 6.37
CA LYS A 76 -7.07 8.24 7.74
C LYS A 76 -7.86 7.16 8.48
N LYS A 77 -8.81 6.54 7.79
CA LYS A 77 -9.65 5.48 8.38
C LYS A 77 -8.83 4.28 8.85
N ILE A 78 -7.71 4.00 8.21
CA ILE A 78 -6.85 2.88 8.59
C ILE A 78 -6.39 3.03 10.04
N VAL A 79 -5.93 4.22 10.40
CA VAL A 79 -5.44 4.48 11.76
C VAL A 79 -6.60 4.69 12.73
N GLU A 80 -7.63 5.43 12.32
CA GLU A 80 -8.79 5.71 13.16
C GLU A 80 -9.53 4.45 13.59
N ASN A 81 -9.61 3.46 12.71
CA ASN A 81 -10.35 2.21 12.96
C ASN A 81 -9.46 1.01 13.28
N TYR A 82 -8.18 1.24 13.48
CA TYR A 82 -7.22 0.15 13.73
C TYR A 82 -7.44 -0.47 15.11
N GLU A 83 -7.53 -1.79 15.14
CA GLU A 83 -7.69 -2.56 16.38
C GLU A 83 -6.42 -3.37 16.77
#